data_ebdf90b4d06faea177c82c0b39e3c96d
#
_entry.id   ebdf90b4d06faea177c82c0b39e3c96d
#
_cell.length_a   1.000
_cell.length_b   1.000
_cell.length_c   1.000
_cell.angle_alpha   90.00
_cell.angle_beta   90.00
_cell.angle_gamma   90.00
#
_symmetry.space_group_name_H-M   'P 1'
#
loop_
_entity.id
_entity.type
_entity.pdbx_description
1 polymer ?
#
loop_
_entity_poly.entity_id
_entity_poly.type
_entity_poly.pdbx_seq_one_letter_code
_entity_poly.pdbx_strand_id
1 'polypeptide(L)'
;MLNNCSKLLSLPDISKWNINNVTNMSYMFFDCSSLSTLPEISKWNTNNVTNMYFMFSCSSSLSSLPDISKWNTNNVTNMNYMFYNCSKLLYKCIPSKFK
;
A
#
# COMPACT_ATOMS: atom_id res chain seq x y z
N MET A 1 12.33 -1.78 -2.04
CA MET A 1 11.07 -1.10 -1.72
C MET A 1 10.95 0.17 -2.53
N LEU A 2 9.73 0.60 -2.79
CA LEU A 2 9.45 1.66 -3.76
C LEU A 2 9.22 3.03 -3.12
N ASN A 3 9.77 3.28 -1.93
CA ASN A 3 9.52 4.56 -1.29
C ASN A 3 10.20 5.72 -2.04
N ASN A 4 9.66 6.93 -1.85
CA ASN A 4 10.16 8.15 -2.51
C ASN A 4 10.14 8.09 -4.05
N CYS A 5 9.13 7.42 -4.60
CA CYS A 5 8.92 7.36 -6.05
C CYS A 5 8.11 8.56 -6.53
N SER A 6 8.45 9.78 -6.08
CA SER A 6 7.59 10.94 -6.30
C SER A 6 7.44 11.35 -7.76
N LYS A 7 8.38 10.98 -8.60
CA LYS A 7 8.34 11.31 -10.03
C LYS A 7 7.79 10.20 -10.90
N LEU A 8 7.54 9.00 -10.37
CA LEU A 8 6.98 7.91 -11.15
C LEU A 8 5.49 8.14 -11.38
N LEU A 9 5.08 8.06 -12.64
CA LEU A 9 3.66 8.14 -13.04
C LEU A 9 3.00 6.78 -13.05
N SER A 10 3.77 5.71 -13.17
CA SER A 10 3.27 4.34 -13.12
C SER A 10 4.36 3.41 -12.61
N LEU A 11 3.95 2.22 -12.17
CA LEU A 11 4.86 1.18 -11.69
C LEU A 11 4.89 0.03 -12.69
N PRO A 12 6.00 -0.72 -12.76
CA PRO A 12 5.98 -1.98 -13.49
C PRO A 12 4.97 -2.94 -12.88
N ASP A 13 4.70 -4.05 -13.56
CA ASP A 13 3.74 -5.05 -13.03
C ASP A 13 4.37 -5.79 -11.85
N ILE A 14 4.16 -5.24 -10.66
CA ILE A 14 4.65 -5.82 -9.41
C ILE A 14 3.69 -6.86 -8.84
N SER A 15 2.54 -7.07 -9.47
CA SER A 15 1.55 -8.04 -8.97
C SER A 15 2.09 -9.46 -8.93
N LYS A 16 3.11 -9.74 -9.76
CA LYS A 16 3.74 -11.06 -9.83
C LYS A 16 4.94 -11.22 -8.90
N TRP A 17 5.30 -10.20 -8.16
CA TRP A 17 6.38 -10.34 -7.18
C TRP A 17 6.02 -11.38 -6.14
N ASN A 18 6.98 -12.25 -5.82
CA ASN A 18 6.82 -13.18 -4.72
C ASN A 18 7.15 -12.48 -3.40
N ILE A 19 6.11 -12.14 -2.65
CA ILE A 19 6.27 -11.51 -1.34
C ILE A 19 5.99 -12.48 -0.18
N ASN A 20 5.97 -13.78 -0.45
CA ASN A 20 5.52 -14.77 0.53
C ASN A 20 6.33 -14.73 1.83
N ASN A 21 7.61 -14.34 1.76
CA ASN A 21 8.47 -14.27 2.94
C ASN A 21 8.66 -12.86 3.47
N VAL A 22 7.96 -11.88 2.93
CA VAL A 22 8.09 -10.49 3.38
C VAL A 22 7.36 -10.32 4.71
N THR A 23 8.05 -9.77 5.68
CA THR A 23 7.49 -9.47 7.00
C THR A 23 7.29 -7.98 7.24
N ASN A 24 8.06 -7.13 6.58
CA ASN A 24 7.99 -5.68 6.75
C ASN A 24 7.69 -5.01 5.43
N MET A 25 6.50 -4.40 5.34
CA MET A 25 6.09 -3.62 4.18
C MET A 25 5.97 -2.12 4.52
N SER A 26 6.60 -1.69 5.61
CA SER A 26 6.55 -0.28 5.98
C SER A 26 7.19 0.58 4.90
N TYR A 27 6.59 1.74 4.63
CA TYR A 27 7.06 2.72 3.64
C TYR A 27 7.14 2.20 2.20
N MET A 28 6.53 1.04 1.89
CA MET A 28 6.72 0.44 0.57
C MET A 28 6.32 1.36 -0.58
N PHE A 29 5.23 2.10 -0.43
CA PHE A 29 4.77 3.08 -1.43
C PHE A 29 4.76 4.49 -0.86
N PHE A 30 5.64 4.75 0.09
CA PHE A 30 5.71 6.05 0.74
C PHE A 30 6.12 7.13 -0.25
N ASP A 31 5.40 8.24 -0.24
CA ASP A 31 5.71 9.43 -1.04
C ASP A 31 5.74 9.16 -2.55
N CYS A 32 4.92 8.22 -3.02
CA CYS A 32 4.71 8.01 -4.45
C CYS A 32 3.69 9.03 -4.95
N SER A 33 4.03 10.31 -4.86
CA SER A 33 3.07 11.41 -4.97
C SER A 33 2.56 11.66 -6.39
N SER A 34 3.17 11.08 -7.39
CA SER A 34 2.71 11.20 -8.79
C SER A 34 1.89 9.99 -9.27
N LEU A 35 1.77 8.93 -8.47
CA LEU A 35 0.96 7.76 -8.83
C LEU A 35 -0.50 8.02 -8.52
N SER A 36 -1.37 7.86 -9.52
CA SER A 36 -2.82 7.98 -9.31
C SER A 36 -3.48 6.63 -9.02
N THR A 37 -2.87 5.54 -9.48
CA THR A 37 -3.35 4.18 -9.24
C THR A 37 -2.18 3.25 -8.94
N LEU A 38 -2.50 2.09 -8.38
CA LEU A 38 -1.50 1.05 -8.11
C LEU A 38 -1.79 -0.17 -8.98
N PRO A 39 -0.77 -0.97 -9.31
CA PRO A 39 -1.01 -2.25 -9.96
C PRO A 39 -1.89 -3.16 -9.11
N GLU A 40 -2.43 -4.21 -9.71
CA GLU A 40 -3.31 -5.14 -9.02
C GLU A 40 -2.50 -6.00 -8.05
N ILE A 41 -2.49 -5.60 -6.79
CA ILE A 41 -1.74 -6.28 -5.72
C ILE A 41 -2.65 -7.01 -4.73
N SER A 42 -3.94 -7.13 -5.05
CA SER A 42 -4.89 -7.80 -4.17
C SER A 42 -4.57 -9.27 -3.94
N LYS A 43 -3.84 -9.89 -4.87
CA LYS A 43 -3.48 -11.30 -4.79
C LYS A 43 -2.17 -11.57 -4.04
N TRP A 44 -1.50 -10.54 -3.61
CA TRP A 44 -0.28 -10.72 -2.81
C TRP A 44 -0.57 -11.52 -1.55
N ASN A 45 0.28 -12.50 -1.28
CA ASN A 45 0.20 -13.25 -0.02
C ASN A 45 0.88 -12.46 1.09
N THR A 46 0.09 -11.82 1.92
CA THR A 46 0.57 -11.00 3.04
C THR A 46 0.58 -11.75 4.37
N ASN A 47 0.51 -13.08 4.34
CA ASN A 47 0.33 -13.89 5.55
C ASN A 47 1.43 -13.66 6.59
N ASN A 48 2.66 -13.38 6.15
CA ASN A 48 3.79 -13.19 7.06
C ASN A 48 4.09 -11.73 7.37
N VAL A 49 3.31 -10.80 6.84
CA VAL A 49 3.56 -9.38 7.07
C VAL A 49 3.14 -9.00 8.48
N THR A 50 4.06 -8.37 9.20
CA THR A 50 3.82 -7.88 10.56
C THR A 50 3.78 -6.36 10.64
N ASN A 51 4.33 -5.65 9.66
CA ASN A 51 4.45 -4.19 9.70
C ASN A 51 4.05 -3.57 8.37
N MET A 52 3.02 -2.69 8.41
CA MET A 52 2.55 -1.90 7.27
C MET A 52 2.58 -0.39 7.58
N TYR A 53 3.45 0.02 8.47
CA TYR A 53 3.56 1.40 8.95
C TYR A 53 3.89 2.33 7.79
N PHE A 54 3.10 3.41 7.61
CA PHE A 54 3.28 4.40 6.53
C PHE A 54 3.29 3.82 5.11
N MET A 55 2.72 2.65 4.90
CA MET A 55 2.89 1.93 3.62
C MET A 55 2.51 2.76 2.40
N PHE A 56 1.41 3.52 2.45
CA PHE A 56 0.96 4.36 1.33
C PHE A 56 0.99 5.85 1.66
N SER A 57 1.64 6.22 2.73
CA SER A 57 1.59 7.59 3.23
C SER A 57 2.18 8.57 2.22
N CYS A 58 1.60 9.76 2.16
CA CYS A 58 2.06 10.85 1.28
C CYS A 58 1.94 10.56 -0.22
N SER A 59 1.20 9.52 -0.60
CA SER A 59 0.87 9.27 -2.01
C SER A 59 -0.32 10.14 -2.39
N SER A 60 -0.06 11.43 -2.55
CA SER A 60 -1.11 12.46 -2.60
C SER A 60 -1.92 12.47 -3.89
N SER A 61 -1.45 11.83 -4.95
CA SER A 61 -2.21 11.71 -6.21
C SER A 61 -3.03 10.41 -6.29
N LEU A 62 -2.87 9.51 -5.34
CA LEU A 62 -3.57 8.23 -5.33
C LEU A 62 -5.06 8.46 -5.10
N SER A 63 -5.88 8.09 -6.07
CA SER A 63 -7.32 8.32 -6.04
C SER A 63 -8.14 7.05 -5.90
N SER A 64 -7.51 5.88 -6.08
CA SER A 64 -8.19 4.58 -5.94
C SER A 64 -7.21 3.54 -5.42
N LEU A 65 -7.75 2.44 -4.89
CA LEU A 65 -6.96 1.32 -4.38
C LEU A 65 -7.41 0.04 -5.06
N PRO A 66 -6.49 -0.91 -5.33
CA PRO A 66 -6.91 -2.26 -5.63
C PRO A 66 -7.60 -2.88 -4.41
N ASP A 67 -8.23 -4.03 -4.58
CA ASP A 67 -8.99 -4.64 -3.48
C ASP A 67 -8.07 -5.27 -2.44
N ILE A 68 -7.45 -4.44 -1.61
CA ILE A 68 -6.56 -4.87 -0.54
C ILE A 68 -7.32 -5.39 0.68
N SER A 69 -8.66 -5.32 0.68
CA SER A 69 -9.45 -5.95 1.74
C SER A 69 -9.26 -7.46 1.78
N LYS A 70 -8.78 -8.05 0.68
CA LYS A 70 -8.47 -9.47 0.62
C LYS A 70 -7.18 -9.86 1.31
N TRP A 71 -6.34 -8.90 1.66
CA TRP A 71 -5.10 -9.20 2.34
C TRP A 71 -5.34 -9.80 3.72
N ASN A 72 -4.61 -10.85 4.05
CA ASN A 72 -4.59 -11.38 5.42
C ASN A 72 -3.72 -10.47 6.28
N THR A 73 -4.36 -9.81 7.25
CA THR A 73 -3.67 -8.91 8.18
C THR A 73 -3.59 -9.48 9.59
N ASN A 74 -3.79 -10.80 9.75
CA ASN A 74 -3.85 -11.41 11.08
C ASN A 74 -2.55 -11.26 11.86
N ASN A 75 -1.42 -11.19 11.18
CA ASN A 75 -0.12 -11.03 11.82
C ASN A 75 0.38 -9.59 11.85
N VAL A 76 -0.38 -8.65 11.30
CA VAL A 76 0.06 -7.26 11.27
C VAL A 76 -0.15 -6.63 12.65
N THR A 77 0.93 -6.10 13.20
CA THR A 77 0.92 -5.46 14.51
C THR A 77 0.98 -3.93 14.42
N ASN A 78 1.39 -3.39 13.27
CA ASN A 78 1.48 -1.95 13.09
C ASN A 78 0.97 -1.56 11.72
N MET A 79 -0.16 -0.83 11.68
CA MET A 79 -0.74 -0.24 10.47
C MET A 79 -0.88 1.29 10.61
N ASN A 80 -0.14 1.89 11.54
CA ASN A 80 -0.29 3.32 11.83
C ASN A 80 0.12 4.17 10.63
N TYR A 81 -0.67 5.21 10.37
CA TYR A 81 -0.41 6.19 9.31
C TYR A 81 -0.31 5.59 7.91
N MET A 82 -0.92 4.42 7.71
CA MET A 82 -0.83 3.71 6.44
C MET A 82 -1.27 4.56 5.24
N PHE A 83 -2.28 5.42 5.42
CA PHE A 83 -2.82 6.30 4.38
C PHE A 83 -2.70 7.79 4.73
N TYR A 84 -1.77 8.13 5.58
CA TYR A 84 -1.58 9.51 6.02
C TYR A 84 -1.20 10.41 4.83
N ASN A 85 -1.86 11.56 4.70
CA ASN A 85 -1.64 12.49 3.58
C ASN A 85 -1.90 11.92 2.18
N CYS A 86 -2.76 10.92 2.06
CA CYS A 86 -3.29 10.51 0.76
C CYS A 86 -4.49 11.41 0.43
N SER A 87 -4.23 12.66 0.09
CA SER A 87 -5.25 13.72 0.08
C SER A 87 -6.34 13.52 -0.97
N LYS A 88 -6.07 12.81 -2.05
CA LYS A 88 -7.09 12.52 -3.07
C LYS A 88 -7.87 11.24 -2.82
N LEU A 89 -7.43 10.41 -1.90
CA LEU A 89 -8.10 9.15 -1.61
C LEU A 89 -9.26 9.40 -0.66
N LEU A 90 -10.46 9.02 -1.08
CA LEU A 90 -11.64 9.16 -0.23
C LEU A 90 -11.57 8.15 0.91
N TYR A 91 -11.88 8.60 2.10
CA TYR A 91 -11.85 7.75 3.30
C TYR A 91 -12.73 6.50 3.14
N LYS A 92 -13.87 6.63 2.46
CA LYS A 92 -14.76 5.49 2.22
C LYS A 92 -14.15 4.41 1.34
N CYS A 93 -13.11 4.73 0.55
CA CYS A 93 -12.43 3.76 -0.29
C CYS A 93 -11.40 2.93 0.46
N ILE A 94 -11.07 3.29 1.69
CA ILE A 94 -10.15 2.55 2.53
C ILE A 94 -10.91 1.42 3.21
N PRO A 95 -10.51 0.14 3.05
CA PRO A 95 -11.17 -0.95 3.76
C PRO A 95 -11.15 -0.73 5.27
N SER A 96 -12.21 -1.13 5.94
CA SER A 96 -12.38 -0.81 7.36
C SER A 96 -11.28 -1.37 8.25
N LYS A 97 -10.68 -2.50 7.87
CA LYS A 97 -9.58 -3.08 8.66
C LYS A 97 -8.32 -2.21 8.69
N PHE A 98 -8.22 -1.23 7.78
CA PHE A 98 -7.07 -0.32 7.71
C PHE A 98 -7.38 1.07 8.25
N LYS A 99 -8.57 1.28 8.76
CA LYS A 99 -8.99 2.59 9.30
C LYS A 99 -8.57 2.81 10.74
#